data_057eb4223e3862b0d297cbf37b9843cd
#
_entry.id   057eb4223e3862b0d297cbf37b9843cd
#
_cell.length_a   1.000
_cell.length_b   1.000
_cell.length_c   1.000
_cell.angle_alpha   90.00
_cell.angle_beta   90.00
_cell.angle_gamma   90.00
#
_symmetry.space_group_name_H-M   'P 1'
#
loop_
_entity.id
_entity.type
_entity.pdbx_description
1 polymer ?
#
loop_
_entity_poly.entity_id
_entity_poly.type
_entity_poly.pdbx_seq_one_letter_code
_entity_poly.pdbx_strand_id
1 'polypeptide(L)'
;PELSESTEPAISYSTCYEPSLHLFPYKWTLKDAKFTKDKGKVFSCFACGGGSTMGYKLAGFDVLGCNEIDPKMIEAYKANHNPKYAYLEPIQTFKLRTDLPDELYNLDILDGSPPCSSFSMAGNREKDWGKEKKFREGQAEQILDNLFFDFIDLAKKLQPKVVIAENVKGLLVGEAKEYVRKIYREFDLAGYYVQHWLLDASKMGVPQKRERVFFI
;
A
#
# COMPACT_ATOMS: atom_id res chain seq x y z
N PRO A 1 -29.07 19.21 -33.01
CA PRO A 1 -27.77 18.70 -32.68
C PRO A 1 -27.86 18.01 -31.32
N GLU A 2 -27.94 16.69 -31.38
CA GLU A 2 -27.98 15.82 -30.21
C GLU A 2 -26.60 15.77 -29.58
N LEU A 3 -26.55 16.06 -28.27
CA LEU A 3 -25.36 15.90 -27.46
C LEU A 3 -25.17 14.39 -27.26
N SER A 4 -24.07 13.87 -27.78
CA SER A 4 -23.64 12.50 -27.55
C SER A 4 -23.32 12.29 -26.05
N GLU A 5 -24.07 11.42 -25.39
CA GLU A 5 -23.76 10.92 -24.06
C GLU A 5 -22.36 10.28 -24.08
N SER A 6 -21.43 10.88 -23.35
CA SER A 6 -20.13 10.26 -23.08
C SER A 6 -20.36 9.04 -22.18
N THR A 7 -20.20 7.86 -22.74
CA THR A 7 -20.19 6.61 -21.99
C THR A 7 -19.00 6.62 -21.04
N GLU A 8 -19.28 6.92 -19.76
CA GLU A 8 -18.29 6.68 -18.70
C GLU A 8 -17.89 5.21 -18.70
N PRO A 9 -16.58 4.88 -18.56
CA PRO A 9 -16.18 3.50 -18.44
C PRO A 9 -16.81 2.91 -17.18
N ALA A 10 -17.62 1.88 -17.37
CA ALA A 10 -18.21 1.13 -16.27
C ALA A 10 -17.08 0.58 -15.40
N ILE A 11 -17.06 0.96 -14.10
CA ILE A 11 -16.16 0.36 -13.12
C ILE A 11 -16.57 -1.11 -13.01
N SER A 12 -15.88 -1.99 -13.71
CA SER A 12 -16.10 -3.42 -13.60
C SER A 12 -15.55 -3.86 -12.23
N TYR A 13 -16.46 -4.17 -11.32
CA TYR A 13 -16.09 -4.91 -10.12
C TYR A 13 -15.65 -6.30 -10.58
N SER A 14 -14.34 -6.54 -10.59
CA SER A 14 -13.81 -7.87 -10.82
C SER A 14 -14.47 -8.81 -9.82
N THR A 15 -15.22 -9.76 -10.37
CA THR A 15 -15.89 -10.81 -9.63
C THR A 15 -14.89 -11.57 -8.79
N CYS A 16 -15.26 -11.82 -7.55
CA CYS A 16 -14.54 -12.56 -6.54
C CYS A 16 -13.56 -13.59 -7.10
N TYR A 17 -12.28 -13.39 -6.78
CA TYR A 17 -11.32 -14.47 -6.79
C TYR A 17 -11.90 -15.59 -5.90
N GLU A 18 -12.34 -16.69 -6.50
CA GLU A 18 -12.65 -17.92 -5.77
C GLU A 18 -11.29 -18.49 -5.34
N PRO A 19 -10.92 -18.42 -4.05
CA PRO A 19 -9.69 -19.05 -3.62
C PRO A 19 -9.88 -20.55 -3.85
N SER A 20 -9.08 -21.14 -4.74
CA SER A 20 -8.89 -22.59 -4.69
C SER A 20 -8.60 -22.92 -3.24
N LEU A 21 -9.31 -23.90 -2.69
CA LEU A 21 -9.13 -24.40 -1.32
C LEU A 21 -7.71 -24.97 -1.19
N HIS A 22 -6.72 -24.08 -1.14
CA HIS A 22 -5.39 -24.48 -0.71
C HIS A 22 -5.49 -24.67 0.81
N LEU A 23 -5.59 -25.92 1.19
CA LEU A 23 -5.32 -26.36 2.55
C LEU A 23 -3.88 -25.95 2.87
N PHE A 24 -3.73 -24.73 3.44
CA PHE A 24 -2.44 -24.33 3.99
C PHE A 24 -2.12 -25.28 5.14
N PRO A 25 -1.07 -26.10 5.02
CA PRO A 25 -0.64 -26.89 6.15
C PRO A 25 -0.03 -25.94 7.19
N TYR A 26 -0.81 -25.56 8.18
CA TYR A 26 -0.39 -24.73 9.33
C TYR A 26 0.66 -25.38 10.22
N LYS A 27 1.57 -26.17 9.65
CA LYS A 27 2.59 -26.88 10.41
C LYS A 27 3.99 -26.27 10.33
N TRP A 28 4.18 -25.23 9.50
CA TRP A 28 5.48 -24.57 9.41
C TRP A 28 5.56 -23.39 10.39
N THR A 29 6.75 -23.08 10.86
CA THR A 29 7.07 -21.90 11.65
C THR A 29 7.96 -20.96 10.83
N LEU A 30 8.13 -19.70 11.26
CA LEU A 30 9.08 -18.79 10.61
C LEU A 30 10.52 -19.33 10.60
N LYS A 31 10.87 -20.24 11.51
CA LYS A 31 12.17 -20.92 11.54
C LYS A 31 12.38 -21.84 10.33
N ASP A 32 11.27 -22.34 9.76
CA ASP A 32 11.29 -23.23 8.60
C ASP A 32 11.18 -22.46 7.28
N ALA A 33 11.00 -21.15 7.33
CA ALA A 33 10.83 -20.30 6.15
C ALA A 33 12.13 -20.20 5.35
N LYS A 34 12.04 -20.42 4.05
CA LYS A 34 13.14 -20.21 3.10
C LYS A 34 12.89 -18.92 2.34
N PHE A 35 13.77 -17.94 2.50
CA PHE A 35 13.72 -16.67 1.77
C PHE A 35 14.60 -16.78 0.53
N THR A 36 14.02 -17.15 -0.61
CA THR A 36 14.77 -17.46 -1.85
C THR A 36 15.30 -16.21 -2.54
N LYS A 37 14.61 -15.08 -2.41
CA LYS A 37 14.97 -13.76 -3.00
C LYS A 37 15.13 -13.78 -4.53
N ASP A 38 14.41 -14.64 -5.23
CA ASP A 38 14.53 -14.92 -6.66
C ASP A 38 13.36 -14.36 -7.50
N LYS A 39 12.37 -13.73 -6.86
CA LYS A 39 11.15 -13.23 -7.53
C LYS A 39 11.20 -11.75 -7.92
N GLY A 40 12.21 -11.02 -7.45
CA GLY A 40 12.36 -9.60 -7.72
C GLY A 40 12.55 -8.77 -6.47
N LYS A 41 12.69 -7.45 -6.66
CA LYS A 41 13.01 -6.47 -5.61
C LYS A 41 11.78 -5.71 -5.18
N VAL A 42 11.60 -5.54 -3.87
CA VAL A 42 10.49 -4.81 -3.27
C VAL A 42 11.01 -3.71 -2.35
N PHE A 43 10.34 -2.57 -2.35
CA PHE A 43 10.49 -1.54 -1.33
C PHE A 43 9.13 -1.20 -0.74
N SER A 44 9.06 -1.06 0.60
CA SER A 44 7.79 -0.89 1.33
C SER A 44 7.71 0.49 1.97
N CYS A 45 6.62 1.22 1.66
CA CYS A 45 6.30 2.51 2.28
C CYS A 45 5.19 2.34 3.32
N PHE A 46 5.17 3.20 4.33
CA PHE A 46 4.25 3.07 5.47
C PHE A 46 4.34 1.68 6.12
N ALA A 47 5.57 1.20 6.23
CA ALA A 47 5.84 -0.22 6.45
C ALA A 47 5.48 -0.72 7.85
N CYS A 48 5.25 0.17 8.83
CA CYS A 48 5.04 -0.20 10.23
C CYS A 48 6.09 -1.21 10.72
N GLY A 49 5.67 -2.29 11.39
CA GLY A 49 6.54 -3.37 11.84
C GLY A 49 6.91 -4.41 10.77
N GLY A 50 6.51 -4.20 9.51
CA GLY A 50 6.92 -5.04 8.37
C GLY A 50 6.04 -6.26 8.09
N GLY A 51 4.74 -6.19 8.36
CA GLY A 51 3.82 -7.30 8.08
C GLY A 51 3.75 -7.68 6.60
N SER A 52 3.58 -6.70 5.69
CA SER A 52 3.61 -6.93 4.23
C SER A 52 5.00 -7.41 3.77
N THR A 53 6.06 -6.81 4.33
CA THR A 53 7.45 -7.25 4.08
C THR A 53 7.66 -8.73 4.35
N MET A 54 7.11 -9.25 5.45
CA MET A 54 7.20 -10.68 5.74
C MET A 54 6.48 -11.50 4.66
N GLY A 55 5.30 -11.06 4.21
CA GLY A 55 4.58 -11.71 3.12
C GLY A 55 5.39 -11.77 1.83
N TYR A 56 6.02 -10.67 1.43
CA TYR A 56 6.88 -10.64 0.24
C TYR A 56 8.11 -11.55 0.38
N LYS A 57 8.76 -11.55 1.54
CA LYS A 57 9.91 -12.46 1.80
C LYS A 57 9.49 -13.92 1.72
N LEU A 58 8.35 -14.29 2.27
CA LEU A 58 7.80 -15.65 2.20
C LEU A 58 7.42 -16.03 0.76
N ALA A 59 6.98 -15.08 -0.04
CA ALA A 59 6.71 -15.27 -1.46
C ALA A 59 7.97 -15.35 -2.33
N GLY A 60 9.16 -15.13 -1.77
CA GLY A 60 10.45 -15.23 -2.48
C GLY A 60 10.99 -13.91 -3.03
N PHE A 61 10.46 -12.77 -2.62
CA PHE A 61 10.98 -11.46 -3.03
C PHE A 61 12.14 -11.01 -2.13
N ASP A 62 13.05 -10.24 -2.72
CA ASP A 62 14.09 -9.52 -1.98
C ASP A 62 13.59 -8.14 -1.58
N VAL A 63 13.20 -7.99 -0.32
CA VAL A 63 12.72 -6.70 0.20
C VAL A 63 13.93 -5.87 0.63
N LEU A 64 14.24 -4.84 -0.16
CA LEU A 64 15.41 -3.98 0.03
C LEU A 64 15.32 -3.11 1.27
N GLY A 65 14.11 -2.67 1.63
CA GLY A 65 13.94 -1.80 2.78
C GLY A 65 12.58 -1.14 2.89
N CYS A 66 12.54 -0.08 3.69
CA CYS A 66 11.31 0.63 3.99
C CYS A 66 11.46 2.15 4.16
N ASN A 67 10.32 2.85 4.00
CA ASN A 67 10.11 4.20 4.49
C ASN A 67 9.00 4.16 5.56
N GLU A 68 9.28 4.75 6.72
CA GLU A 68 8.37 4.82 7.86
C GLU A 68 8.60 6.13 8.62
N ILE A 69 7.53 6.74 9.12
CA ILE A 69 7.60 7.99 9.88
C ILE A 69 7.71 7.77 11.40
N ASP A 70 7.23 6.62 11.88
CA ASP A 70 7.21 6.32 13.31
C ASP A 70 8.54 5.69 13.76
N PRO A 71 9.29 6.35 14.67
CA PRO A 71 10.59 5.85 15.12
C PRO A 71 10.49 4.50 15.84
N LYS A 72 9.40 4.22 16.56
CA LYS A 72 9.20 2.92 17.22
C LYS A 72 8.93 1.81 16.20
N MET A 73 8.19 2.14 15.15
CA MET A 73 7.86 1.16 14.09
C MET A 73 9.09 0.83 13.25
N ILE A 74 9.91 1.83 12.89
CA ILE A 74 11.11 1.55 12.11
C ILE A 74 12.16 0.75 12.91
N GLU A 75 12.26 0.94 14.21
CA GLU A 75 13.12 0.11 15.06
C GLU A 75 12.61 -1.34 15.12
N ALA A 76 11.30 -1.55 15.28
CA ALA A 76 10.69 -2.87 15.18
C ALA A 76 10.93 -3.51 13.80
N TYR A 77 10.79 -2.73 12.73
CA TYR A 77 11.04 -3.19 11.37
C TYR A 77 12.50 -3.63 11.19
N LYS A 78 13.47 -2.83 11.65
CA LYS A 78 14.89 -3.18 11.58
C LYS A 78 15.19 -4.46 12.35
N ALA A 79 14.64 -4.60 13.56
CA ALA A 79 14.82 -5.80 14.37
C ALA A 79 14.25 -7.07 13.71
N ASN A 80 13.09 -6.95 13.03
CA ASN A 80 12.42 -8.08 12.40
C ASN A 80 13.02 -8.45 11.03
N HIS A 81 13.52 -7.49 10.28
CA HIS A 81 13.79 -7.68 8.85
C HIS A 81 15.23 -7.43 8.44
N ASN A 82 16.04 -6.75 9.25
CA ASN A 82 17.42 -6.36 8.94
C ASN A 82 17.53 -5.80 7.51
N PRO A 83 16.83 -4.67 7.20
CA PRO A 83 16.74 -4.13 5.86
C PRO A 83 18.07 -3.54 5.39
N LYS A 84 18.31 -3.55 4.08
CA LYS A 84 19.45 -2.83 3.47
C LYS A 84 19.27 -1.32 3.59
N TYR A 85 18.03 -0.84 3.42
CA TYR A 85 17.65 0.57 3.49
C TYR A 85 16.50 0.77 4.48
N ALA A 86 16.62 1.75 5.38
CA ALA A 86 15.56 2.12 6.30
C ALA A 86 15.53 3.64 6.46
N TYR A 87 14.47 4.28 5.94
CA TYR A 87 14.32 5.72 5.95
C TYR A 87 13.26 6.14 6.97
N LEU A 88 13.71 6.80 8.03
CA LEU A 88 12.84 7.37 9.07
C LEU A 88 12.50 8.81 8.69
N GLU A 89 11.50 8.99 7.88
CA GLU A 89 11.03 10.31 7.44
C GLU A 89 9.63 10.24 6.83
N PRO A 90 8.90 11.38 6.77
CA PRO A 90 7.63 11.45 6.06
C PRO A 90 7.79 11.13 4.57
N ILE A 91 6.77 10.50 3.96
CA ILE A 91 6.77 10.20 2.52
C ILE A 91 6.91 11.46 1.66
N GLN A 92 6.40 12.60 2.16
CA GLN A 92 6.47 13.91 1.49
C GLN A 92 7.90 14.38 1.28
N THR A 93 8.78 14.13 2.24
CA THR A 93 10.22 14.42 2.13
C THR A 93 10.96 13.31 1.39
N PHE A 94 10.62 12.06 1.67
CA PHE A 94 11.23 10.90 1.03
C PHE A 94 11.12 10.93 -0.50
N LYS A 95 9.93 11.27 -1.04
CA LYS A 95 9.72 11.38 -2.48
C LYS A 95 10.59 12.46 -3.16
N LEU A 96 11.05 13.46 -2.41
CA LEU A 96 11.88 14.56 -2.93
C LEU A 96 13.38 14.26 -2.90
N ARG A 97 13.82 13.19 -2.25
CA ARG A 97 15.24 12.83 -2.15
C ARG A 97 15.86 12.64 -3.54
N THR A 98 17.06 13.16 -3.72
CA THR A 98 17.86 13.00 -4.95
C THR A 98 19.03 12.03 -4.77
N ASP A 99 19.23 11.53 -3.56
CA ASP A 99 20.33 10.65 -3.14
C ASP A 99 19.90 9.21 -2.91
N LEU A 100 18.78 8.80 -3.52
CA LEU A 100 18.31 7.41 -3.44
C LEU A 100 19.24 6.49 -4.24
N PRO A 101 19.57 5.30 -3.72
CA PRO A 101 20.41 4.34 -4.44
C PRO A 101 19.74 3.85 -5.73
N ASP A 102 20.55 3.56 -6.75
CA ASP A 102 20.07 3.10 -8.06
C ASP A 102 19.15 1.87 -7.99
N GLU A 103 19.34 1.03 -6.98
CA GLU A 103 18.47 -0.14 -6.77
C GLU A 103 17.00 0.22 -6.56
N LEU A 104 16.70 1.39 -5.99
CA LEU A 104 15.31 1.84 -5.80
C LEU A 104 14.67 2.34 -7.09
N TYR A 105 15.46 2.63 -8.13
CA TYR A 105 14.97 2.92 -9.49
C TYR A 105 14.82 1.66 -10.36
N ASN A 106 15.11 0.48 -9.79
CA ASN A 106 15.00 -0.83 -10.45
C ASN A 106 14.17 -1.81 -9.63
N LEU A 107 13.06 -1.33 -9.08
CA LEU A 107 12.13 -2.15 -8.29
C LEU A 107 11.18 -2.95 -9.19
N ASP A 108 10.91 -4.18 -8.78
CA ASP A 108 9.80 -4.94 -9.34
C ASP A 108 8.48 -4.52 -8.69
N ILE A 109 8.48 -4.27 -7.37
CA ILE A 109 7.28 -3.85 -6.64
C ILE A 109 7.60 -2.66 -5.72
N LEU A 110 6.77 -1.62 -5.78
CA LEU A 110 6.64 -0.61 -4.74
C LEU A 110 5.36 -0.90 -3.96
N ASP A 111 5.49 -1.26 -2.69
CA ASP A 111 4.41 -1.57 -1.76
C ASP A 111 4.13 -0.38 -0.84
N GLY A 112 2.87 -0.14 -0.51
CA GLY A 112 2.52 0.87 0.48
C GLY A 112 1.11 0.75 1.02
N SER A 113 0.93 1.17 2.28
CA SER A 113 -0.38 1.26 2.93
C SER A 113 -0.61 2.68 3.46
N PRO A 114 -0.78 3.67 2.56
CA PRO A 114 -0.97 5.07 2.96
C PRO A 114 -2.22 5.19 3.86
N PRO A 115 -2.12 5.83 5.03
CA PRO A 115 -3.24 5.94 5.93
C PRO A 115 -4.37 6.77 5.32
N CYS A 116 -5.61 6.34 5.56
CA CYS A 116 -6.82 7.03 5.13
C CYS A 116 -7.78 7.15 6.32
N SER A 117 -7.53 8.13 7.19
CA SER A 117 -8.28 8.27 8.45
C SER A 117 -9.73 8.73 8.24
N SER A 118 -9.99 9.49 7.18
CA SER A 118 -11.32 10.07 6.90
C SER A 118 -12.34 9.03 6.41
N PHE A 119 -11.89 7.87 5.89
CA PHE A 119 -12.76 6.81 5.36
C PHE A 119 -12.80 5.53 6.21
N SER A 120 -12.13 5.51 7.35
CA SER A 120 -12.21 4.39 8.28
C SER A 120 -13.61 4.33 8.89
N MET A 121 -14.22 3.13 8.93
CA MET A 121 -15.53 2.89 9.57
C MET A 121 -15.53 3.25 11.06
N ALA A 122 -14.37 3.34 11.70
CA ALA A 122 -14.16 3.68 13.09
C ALA A 122 -13.95 5.18 13.34
N GLY A 123 -13.88 6.03 12.30
CA GLY A 123 -13.64 7.47 12.41
C GLY A 123 -14.86 8.34 12.08
N ASN A 124 -14.85 9.59 12.57
CA ASN A 124 -15.83 10.62 12.18
C ASN A 124 -15.59 11.04 10.73
N ARG A 125 -16.45 10.59 9.82
CA ARG A 125 -16.24 10.54 8.36
C ARG A 125 -16.08 11.89 7.65
N GLU A 126 -16.58 13.00 8.16
CA GLU A 126 -16.73 14.22 7.36
C GLU A 126 -16.15 15.50 7.98
N LYS A 127 -15.98 15.54 9.30
CA LYS A 127 -15.54 16.77 9.97
C LYS A 127 -14.05 17.05 9.93
N ASP A 128 -13.25 16.08 9.50
CA ASP A 128 -11.81 16.09 9.66
C ASP A 128 -11.01 16.03 8.36
N TRP A 129 -11.66 16.20 7.21
CA TRP A 129 -11.00 16.26 5.91
C TRP A 129 -10.04 17.46 5.84
N GLY A 130 -8.81 17.22 5.39
CA GLY A 130 -7.80 18.26 5.20
C GLY A 130 -7.18 18.82 6.48
N LYS A 131 -7.52 18.30 7.67
CA LYS A 131 -6.89 18.73 8.93
C LYS A 131 -5.61 17.97 9.19
N GLU A 132 -4.62 18.67 9.76
CA GLU A 132 -3.41 18.03 10.27
C GLU A 132 -3.75 17.11 11.44
N LYS A 133 -3.22 15.90 11.42
CA LYS A 133 -3.43 14.87 12.44
C LYS A 133 -2.16 14.17 12.81
N LYS A 134 -2.05 13.79 14.09
CA LYS A 134 -1.08 12.81 14.57
C LYS A 134 -1.75 11.44 14.60
N PHE A 135 -1.18 10.47 13.92
CA PHE A 135 -1.70 9.12 13.95
C PHE A 135 -1.33 8.39 15.24
N ARG A 136 -0.15 8.70 15.80
CA ARG A 136 0.35 8.19 17.08
C ARG A 136 1.19 9.25 17.80
N GLU A 137 1.31 9.11 19.11
CA GLU A 137 2.21 9.93 19.91
C GLU A 137 3.66 9.80 19.41
N GLY A 138 4.32 10.93 19.22
CA GLY A 138 5.70 11.00 18.71
C GLY A 138 5.83 11.14 17.19
N GLN A 139 4.76 11.03 16.42
CA GLN A 139 4.76 11.31 14.98
C GLN A 139 4.63 12.80 14.67
N ALA A 140 5.16 13.22 13.52
CA ALA A 140 4.90 14.53 12.96
C ALA A 140 3.43 14.68 12.54
N GLU A 141 2.88 15.88 12.68
CA GLU A 141 1.57 16.22 12.16
C GLU A 141 1.59 16.21 10.63
N GLN A 142 0.56 15.64 10.00
CA GLN A 142 0.45 15.57 8.55
C GLN A 142 -1.00 15.51 8.08
N ILE A 143 -1.23 15.97 6.85
CA ILE A 143 -2.53 15.85 6.20
C ILE A 143 -2.62 14.45 5.61
N LEU A 144 -3.34 13.56 6.29
CA LEU A 144 -3.39 12.13 5.95
C LEU A 144 -4.06 11.86 4.60
N ASP A 145 -4.97 12.74 4.17
CA ASP A 145 -5.74 12.55 2.95
C ASP A 145 -4.89 12.69 1.68
N ASN A 146 -3.72 13.34 1.75
CA ASN A 146 -2.82 13.52 0.62
C ASN A 146 -1.75 12.42 0.51
N LEU A 147 -1.56 11.62 1.55
CA LEU A 147 -0.45 10.63 1.60
C LEU A 147 -0.54 9.57 0.51
N PHE A 148 -1.74 9.25 0.05
CA PHE A 148 -1.91 8.33 -1.07
C PHE A 148 -1.34 8.93 -2.37
N PHE A 149 -1.54 10.22 -2.60
CA PHE A 149 -1.00 10.92 -3.78
C PHE A 149 0.51 11.13 -3.68
N ASP A 150 1.03 11.38 -2.47
CA ASP A 150 2.49 11.41 -2.24
C ASP A 150 3.14 10.06 -2.55
N PHE A 151 2.45 8.96 -2.26
CA PHE A 151 2.89 7.61 -2.64
C PHE A 151 2.86 7.39 -4.16
N ILE A 152 1.83 7.87 -4.86
CA ILE A 152 1.77 7.82 -6.33
C ILE A 152 2.88 8.68 -6.95
N ASP A 153 3.18 9.85 -6.39
CA ASP A 153 4.30 10.69 -6.84
C ASP A 153 5.64 9.96 -6.69
N LEU A 154 5.83 9.22 -5.59
CA LEU A 154 7.02 8.38 -5.42
C LEU A 154 7.05 7.26 -6.47
N ALA A 155 5.92 6.60 -6.75
CA ALA A 155 5.82 5.59 -7.79
C ALA A 155 6.18 6.18 -9.17
N LYS A 156 5.67 7.37 -9.48
CA LYS A 156 6.02 8.11 -10.70
C LYS A 156 7.51 8.41 -10.81
N LYS A 157 8.17 8.68 -9.70
CA LYS A 157 9.62 8.95 -9.66
C LYS A 157 10.44 7.68 -9.83
N LEU A 158 10.12 6.61 -9.10
CA LEU A 158 10.90 5.38 -9.05
C LEU A 158 10.60 4.43 -10.22
N GLN A 159 9.42 4.57 -10.84
CA GLN A 159 8.96 3.74 -11.96
C GLN A 159 9.09 2.22 -11.71
N PRO A 160 8.60 1.69 -10.57
CA PRO A 160 8.58 0.25 -10.35
C PRO A 160 7.71 -0.45 -11.41
N LYS A 161 7.95 -1.75 -11.66
CA LYS A 161 7.13 -2.52 -12.61
C LYS A 161 5.69 -2.67 -12.16
N VAL A 162 5.48 -2.80 -10.84
CA VAL A 162 4.17 -2.94 -10.20
C VAL A 162 4.11 -2.04 -8.98
N VAL A 163 2.98 -1.38 -8.78
CA VAL A 163 2.65 -0.65 -7.54
C VAL A 163 1.53 -1.39 -6.84
N ILE A 164 1.68 -1.64 -5.54
CA ILE A 164 0.64 -2.25 -4.72
C ILE A 164 0.31 -1.28 -3.58
N ALA A 165 -0.92 -0.76 -3.57
CA ALA A 165 -1.40 0.14 -2.53
C ALA A 165 -2.57 -0.49 -1.76
N GLU A 166 -2.39 -0.71 -0.46
CA GLU A 166 -3.44 -1.26 0.42
C GLU A 166 -4.21 -0.14 1.11
N ASN A 167 -5.53 -0.33 1.25
CA ASN A 167 -6.36 0.58 2.03
C ASN A 167 -7.60 -0.11 2.61
N VAL A 168 -8.37 0.66 3.37
CA VAL A 168 -9.61 0.17 4.01
C VAL A 168 -10.78 0.07 3.01
N LYS A 169 -11.67 -0.91 3.20
CA LYS A 169 -12.89 -1.08 2.39
C LYS A 169 -13.75 0.19 2.30
N GLY A 170 -13.75 1.02 3.36
CA GLY A 170 -14.51 2.27 3.41
C GLY A 170 -14.21 3.23 2.25
N LEU A 171 -13.05 3.09 1.61
CA LEU A 171 -12.66 3.87 0.44
C LEU A 171 -13.55 3.60 -0.80
N LEU A 172 -14.19 2.43 -0.87
CA LEU A 172 -15.04 2.04 -2.01
C LEU A 172 -16.51 2.47 -1.87
N VAL A 173 -16.91 3.12 -0.77
CA VAL A 173 -18.31 3.43 -0.47
C VAL A 173 -18.56 4.92 -0.23
N GLY A 174 -19.77 5.38 -0.55
CA GLY A 174 -20.20 6.73 -0.28
C GLY A 174 -19.41 7.78 -1.07
N GLU A 175 -19.13 8.91 -0.43
CA GLU A 175 -18.41 10.06 -1.01
C GLU A 175 -16.93 9.74 -1.33
N ALA A 176 -16.36 8.69 -0.72
CA ALA A 176 -15.01 8.24 -1.02
C ALA A 176 -14.81 7.78 -2.47
N LYS A 177 -15.88 7.52 -3.21
CA LYS A 177 -15.79 7.16 -4.65
C LYS A 177 -15.07 8.21 -5.49
N GLU A 178 -15.26 9.50 -5.16
CA GLU A 178 -14.56 10.58 -5.88
C GLU A 178 -13.04 10.53 -5.62
N TYR A 179 -12.67 10.21 -4.38
CA TYR A 179 -11.27 10.00 -4.04
C TYR A 179 -10.66 8.80 -4.79
N VAL A 180 -11.42 7.72 -4.96
CA VAL A 180 -10.99 6.56 -5.77
C VAL A 180 -10.82 6.96 -7.24
N ARG A 181 -11.74 7.74 -7.83
CA ARG A 181 -11.58 8.26 -9.20
C ARG A 181 -10.30 9.08 -9.35
N LYS A 182 -9.99 9.91 -8.35
CA LYS A 182 -8.74 10.68 -8.33
C LYS A 182 -7.52 9.75 -8.26
N ILE A 183 -7.55 8.68 -7.45
CA ILE A 183 -6.48 7.67 -7.39
C ILE A 183 -6.24 7.07 -8.79
N TYR A 184 -7.28 6.64 -9.49
CA TYR A 184 -7.18 6.10 -10.84
C TYR A 184 -6.53 7.07 -11.81
N ARG A 185 -7.00 8.32 -11.80
CA ARG A 185 -6.46 9.39 -12.64
C ARG A 185 -4.98 9.64 -12.37
N GLU A 186 -4.58 9.73 -11.10
CA GLU A 186 -3.18 10.02 -10.75
C GLU A 186 -2.25 8.84 -11.11
N PHE A 187 -2.70 7.59 -10.99
CA PHE A 187 -1.97 6.43 -11.48
C PHE A 187 -1.84 6.44 -13.01
N ASP A 188 -2.91 6.76 -13.74
CA ASP A 188 -2.87 6.90 -15.19
C ASP A 188 -1.86 7.99 -15.63
N LEU A 189 -1.89 9.15 -14.97
CA LEU A 189 -0.92 10.23 -15.19
C LEU A 189 0.53 9.84 -14.81
N ALA A 190 0.69 8.88 -13.92
CA ALA A 190 1.99 8.29 -13.56
C ALA A 190 2.45 7.20 -14.53
N GLY A 191 1.61 6.81 -15.51
CA GLY A 191 1.91 5.79 -16.51
C GLY A 191 1.52 4.37 -16.13
N TYR A 192 0.62 4.20 -15.16
CA TYR A 192 0.16 2.89 -14.69
C TYR A 192 -1.29 2.62 -15.08
N TYR A 193 -1.54 1.41 -15.58
CA TYR A 193 -2.90 0.86 -15.62
C TYR A 193 -3.22 0.28 -14.25
N VAL A 194 -4.30 0.74 -13.62
CA VAL A 194 -4.66 0.33 -12.27
C VAL A 194 -5.96 -0.48 -12.23
N GLN A 195 -5.96 -1.50 -11.37
CA GLN A 195 -7.14 -2.25 -10.96
C GLN A 195 -7.27 -2.20 -9.44
N HIS A 196 -8.46 -2.41 -8.90
CA HIS A 196 -8.60 -2.60 -7.46
C HIS A 196 -9.36 -3.88 -7.13
N TRP A 197 -8.97 -4.50 -6.04
CA TRP A 197 -9.51 -5.77 -5.56
C TRP A 197 -9.87 -5.63 -4.10
N LEU A 198 -11.09 -6.05 -3.73
CA LEU A 198 -11.49 -6.15 -2.34
C LEU A 198 -11.23 -7.58 -1.87
N LEU A 199 -10.28 -7.75 -0.98
CA LEU A 199 -9.85 -9.05 -0.45
C LEU A 199 -10.22 -9.17 1.02
N ASP A 200 -10.63 -10.38 1.45
CA ASP A 200 -10.89 -10.72 2.84
C ASP A 200 -9.81 -11.72 3.32
N ALA A 201 -9.05 -11.32 4.34
CA ALA A 201 -7.98 -12.15 4.90
C ALA A 201 -8.48 -13.53 5.37
N SER A 202 -9.73 -13.63 5.84
CA SER A 202 -10.31 -14.91 6.26
C SER A 202 -10.41 -15.93 5.12
N LYS A 203 -10.49 -15.46 3.88
CA LYS A 203 -10.49 -16.32 2.67
C LYS A 203 -9.07 -16.68 2.20
N MET A 204 -8.06 -16.07 2.82
CA MET A 204 -6.64 -16.32 2.54
C MET A 204 -5.97 -17.17 3.63
N GLY A 205 -6.75 -17.89 4.44
CA GLY A 205 -6.23 -18.75 5.50
C GLY A 205 -5.91 -18.04 6.82
N VAL A 206 -6.21 -16.74 6.96
CA VAL A 206 -6.03 -15.99 8.20
C VAL A 206 -7.29 -16.13 9.08
N PRO A 207 -7.18 -16.48 10.37
CA PRO A 207 -8.34 -16.62 11.26
C PRO A 207 -8.89 -15.26 11.73
N GLN A 208 -9.03 -14.33 10.79
CA GLN A 208 -9.55 -12.97 11.02
C GLN A 208 -10.31 -12.49 9.79
N LYS A 209 -11.56 -12.07 9.97
CA LYS A 209 -12.30 -11.34 8.94
C LYS A 209 -11.73 -9.92 8.84
N ARG A 210 -10.99 -9.66 7.75
CA ARG A 210 -10.35 -8.36 7.48
C ARG A 210 -10.43 -8.05 6.00
N GLU A 211 -11.38 -7.20 5.64
CA GLU A 211 -11.56 -6.75 4.26
C GLU A 211 -10.66 -5.53 3.98
N ARG A 212 -9.89 -5.60 2.90
CA ARG A 212 -9.01 -4.52 2.43
C ARG A 212 -9.09 -4.38 0.93
N VAL A 213 -9.01 -3.15 0.44
CA VAL A 213 -8.87 -2.87 -0.97
C VAL A 213 -7.39 -2.78 -1.33
N PHE A 214 -7.03 -3.39 -2.44
CA PHE A 214 -5.70 -3.32 -3.04
C PHE A 214 -5.83 -2.69 -4.41
N PHE A 215 -5.08 -1.63 -4.66
CA PHE A 215 -4.87 -1.03 -5.97
C PHE A 215 -3.56 -1.60 -6.53
N ILE A 216 -3.63 -2.20 -7.72
CA ILE A 216 -2.50 -2.89 -8.35
C ILE A 216 -2.43 -2.46 -9.81
#